data_c440669cba4ebb2c4217cfc41188c1af
#
_entry.id   c440669cba4ebb2c4217cfc41188c1af
#
_cell.length_a   1.000
_cell.length_b   1.000
_cell.length_c   1.000
_cell.angle_alpha   90.00
_cell.angle_beta   90.00
_cell.angle_gamma   90.00
#
_symmetry.space_group_name_H-M   'P 1'
#
loop_
_entity.id
_entity.type
_entity.pdbx_description
1 polymer ?
#
loop_
_entity_poly.entity_id
_entity_poly.type
_entity_poly.pdbx_seq_one_letter_code
_entity_poly.pdbx_strand_id
1 'polypeptide(L)'
;MSRRPNKFLSAWAPQMFQKIPVSAYIITLNEARNIGACLDRLVEFDEVILVDSGSTDGTVELAGQYENVQASYHAWSGFSEQKAHALSLCRNDWVLNIDADEIVTDAYLDEIMRVVSEDEADALESTRTLYRWGRRPRHFGSDDRLIRLFRKNAGHYEPRRVHESITITGKIAQTAATINHHENLTYSKRVDKSNKYSQAKAEDKFEKRNRVSVFTLVFIFPVSFIQVYFFKGHFLDGVDGLLTSMNFAFYNFMKYAKLWELNRGRDDRA
;
A
#
# COMPACT_ATOMS: atom_id res chain seq x y z
N MET A 1 -48.46 -3.97 9.44
CA MET A 1 -47.25 -4.61 9.95
C MET A 1 -46.18 -3.55 10.25
N SER A 2 -46.12 -3.18 11.51
CA SER A 2 -45.21 -2.13 11.99
C SER A 2 -43.79 -2.67 12.10
N ARG A 3 -42.85 -2.09 11.36
CA ARG A 3 -41.41 -2.38 11.50
C ARG A 3 -40.90 -1.71 12.77
N ARG A 4 -40.48 -2.48 13.78
CA ARG A 4 -39.82 -1.98 14.98
C ARG A 4 -38.47 -1.36 14.57
N PRO A 5 -38.13 -0.14 15.01
CA PRO A 5 -36.83 0.43 14.79
C PRO A 5 -35.76 -0.36 15.54
N ASN A 6 -34.60 -0.55 14.87
CA ASN A 6 -33.44 -1.27 15.38
C ASN A 6 -32.91 -0.57 16.64
N LYS A 7 -32.98 -1.22 17.81
CA LYS A 7 -32.62 -0.68 19.13
C LYS A 7 -31.11 -0.34 19.28
N PHE A 8 -30.27 -0.72 18.31
CA PHE A 8 -28.84 -0.41 18.33
C PHE A 8 -28.50 1.00 17.83
N LEU A 9 -29.40 1.67 17.11
CA LEU A 9 -29.18 3.03 16.62
C LEU A 9 -29.56 4.12 17.63
N SER A 10 -30.21 3.78 18.77
CA SER A 10 -30.71 4.78 19.74
C SER A 10 -29.76 5.08 20.91
N ALA A 11 -28.63 4.41 21.01
CA ALA A 11 -27.61 4.64 22.06
C ALA A 11 -26.53 5.66 21.66
N TRP A 12 -26.49 6.05 20.38
CA TRP A 12 -25.41 6.87 19.80
C TRP A 12 -25.87 8.19 19.19
N ALA A 13 -27.08 8.64 19.42
CA ALA A 13 -27.51 9.97 19.02
C ALA A 13 -27.83 10.80 20.28
N PRO A 14 -27.32 12.02 20.48
CA PRO A 14 -26.48 12.84 19.61
C PRO A 14 -25.19 13.34 20.31
N GLN A 15 -24.03 12.80 19.99
CA GLN A 15 -22.82 13.61 20.11
C GLN A 15 -22.54 14.19 18.72
N MET A 16 -23.03 15.39 18.49
CA MET A 16 -22.76 16.15 17.27
C MET A 16 -21.24 16.24 17.04
N PHE A 17 -20.76 15.63 15.96
CA PHE A 17 -19.51 15.95 15.26
C PHE A 17 -18.23 15.97 16.10
N GLN A 18 -18.00 14.97 16.94
CA GLN A 18 -16.65 14.77 17.42
C GLN A 18 -15.88 14.02 16.34
N LYS A 19 -14.90 14.69 15.71
CA LYS A 19 -13.98 14.09 14.76
C LYS A 19 -13.29 12.86 15.38
N ILE A 20 -13.00 11.85 14.58
CA ILE A 20 -12.20 10.69 15.02
C ILE A 20 -10.79 11.21 15.37
N PRO A 21 -10.30 11.07 16.62
CA PRO A 21 -9.02 11.64 17.06
C PRO A 21 -7.83 10.83 16.52
N VAL A 22 -7.74 10.76 15.22
CA VAL A 22 -6.71 10.05 14.44
C VAL A 22 -6.21 10.98 13.36
N SER A 23 -4.89 11.05 13.19
CA SER A 23 -4.26 11.69 12.03
C SER A 23 -4.05 10.64 10.94
N ALA A 24 -4.78 10.74 9.83
CA ALA A 24 -4.44 9.96 8.64
C ALA A 24 -3.27 10.61 7.91
N TYR A 25 -2.35 9.82 7.35
CA TYR A 25 -1.30 10.36 6.51
C TYR A 25 -1.13 9.55 5.22
N ILE A 26 -0.93 10.31 4.14
CA ILE A 26 -0.88 9.81 2.75
C ILE A 26 0.36 10.39 2.10
N ILE A 27 1.13 9.55 1.40
CA ILE A 27 2.14 10.01 0.45
C ILE A 27 1.60 9.85 -0.97
N THR A 28 1.84 10.82 -1.84
CA THR A 28 1.23 10.82 -3.17
C THR A 28 2.16 11.34 -4.26
N LEU A 29 1.93 10.82 -5.49
CA LEU A 29 2.49 11.33 -6.73
C LEU A 29 1.61 10.90 -7.91
N ASN A 30 0.87 11.87 -8.49
CA ASN A 30 0.00 11.66 -9.65
C ASN A 30 -1.11 10.61 -9.40
N GLU A 31 -1.92 10.86 -8.35
CA GLU A 31 -3.02 10.00 -7.90
C GLU A 31 -4.41 10.66 -8.03
N ALA A 32 -4.59 11.65 -8.93
CA ALA A 32 -5.85 12.37 -9.12
C ALA A 32 -7.05 11.44 -9.38
N ARG A 33 -6.83 10.24 -9.91
CA ARG A 33 -7.90 9.26 -10.18
C ARG A 33 -8.40 8.54 -8.93
N ASN A 34 -7.58 8.43 -7.90
CA ASN A 34 -7.82 7.61 -6.72
C ASN A 34 -8.04 8.45 -5.46
N ILE A 35 -7.34 9.59 -5.33
CA ILE A 35 -7.26 10.36 -4.10
C ILE A 35 -8.63 10.81 -3.57
N GLY A 36 -9.56 11.19 -4.45
CA GLY A 36 -10.90 11.61 -4.02
C GLY A 36 -11.64 10.51 -3.27
N ALA A 37 -11.69 9.28 -3.83
CA ALA A 37 -12.35 8.15 -3.19
C ALA A 37 -11.69 7.72 -1.87
N CYS A 38 -10.37 7.90 -1.74
CA CYS A 38 -9.65 7.70 -0.48
C CYS A 38 -10.06 8.75 0.56
N LEU A 39 -10.03 10.05 0.19
CA LEU A 39 -10.33 11.16 1.09
C LEU A 39 -11.79 11.19 1.53
N ASP A 40 -12.74 10.79 0.67
CA ASP A 40 -14.17 10.64 1.02
C ASP A 40 -14.39 9.75 2.25
N ARG A 41 -13.50 8.78 2.46
CA ARG A 41 -13.55 7.87 3.62
C ARG A 41 -12.86 8.42 4.87
N LEU A 42 -12.19 9.55 4.75
CA LEU A 42 -11.40 10.16 5.83
C LEU A 42 -11.98 11.51 6.31
N VAL A 43 -13.16 11.90 5.83
CA VAL A 43 -13.77 13.20 6.16
C VAL A 43 -14.08 13.36 7.66
N GLU A 44 -14.32 12.26 8.37
CA GLU A 44 -14.59 12.25 9.81
C GLU A 44 -13.33 12.26 10.67
N PHE A 45 -12.14 12.10 10.08
CA PHE A 45 -10.87 12.15 10.81
C PHE A 45 -10.53 13.58 11.22
N ASP A 46 -9.86 13.75 12.37
CA ASP A 46 -9.45 15.05 12.89
C ASP A 46 -8.54 15.78 11.90
N GLU A 47 -7.60 15.07 11.28
CA GLU A 47 -6.75 15.59 10.23
C GLU A 47 -6.31 14.52 9.24
N VAL A 48 -5.99 14.96 8.02
CA VAL A 48 -5.33 14.17 6.98
C VAL A 48 -4.09 14.92 6.51
N ILE A 49 -2.92 14.35 6.73
CA ILE A 49 -1.64 14.87 6.23
C ILE A 49 -1.37 14.27 4.87
N LEU A 50 -1.33 15.10 3.83
CA LEU A 50 -1.00 14.66 2.47
C LEU A 50 0.37 15.20 2.08
N VAL A 51 1.33 14.32 1.87
CA VAL A 51 2.69 14.69 1.43
C VAL A 51 2.86 14.35 -0.04
N ASP A 52 2.90 15.37 -0.86
CA ASP A 52 3.03 15.27 -2.32
C ASP A 52 4.48 15.36 -2.77
N SER A 53 4.86 14.54 -3.75
CA SER A 53 6.22 14.49 -4.30
C SER A 53 6.36 15.23 -5.66
N GLY A 54 5.42 16.13 -5.97
CA GLY A 54 5.41 16.93 -7.20
C GLY A 54 4.42 16.41 -8.24
N SER A 55 3.17 16.18 -7.83
CA SER A 55 2.07 15.83 -8.74
C SER A 55 1.79 16.94 -9.74
N THR A 56 1.43 16.54 -10.97
CA THR A 56 1.12 17.43 -12.10
C THR A 56 -0.25 17.14 -12.72
N ASP A 57 -1.05 16.28 -12.09
CA ASP A 57 -2.31 15.74 -12.64
C ASP A 57 -3.57 16.25 -11.92
N GLY A 58 -3.45 17.26 -11.02
CA GLY A 58 -4.56 17.79 -10.24
C GLY A 58 -4.78 17.08 -8.90
N THR A 59 -3.87 16.20 -8.46
CA THR A 59 -3.98 15.48 -7.16
C THR A 59 -4.10 16.44 -5.99
N VAL A 60 -3.24 17.48 -5.93
CA VAL A 60 -3.16 18.43 -4.81
C VAL A 60 -4.38 19.35 -4.80
N GLU A 61 -4.84 19.79 -5.97
CA GLU A 61 -6.04 20.62 -6.12
C GLU A 61 -7.30 19.89 -5.67
N LEU A 62 -7.41 18.59 -5.98
CA LEU A 62 -8.51 17.74 -5.49
C LEU A 62 -8.45 17.57 -3.97
N ALA A 63 -7.28 17.31 -3.43
CA ALA A 63 -7.08 17.15 -1.99
C ALA A 63 -7.40 18.43 -1.21
N GLY A 64 -7.11 19.61 -1.78
CA GLY A 64 -7.41 20.91 -1.20
C GLY A 64 -8.90 21.24 -1.07
N GLN A 65 -9.81 20.41 -1.62
CA GLN A 65 -11.25 20.57 -1.46
C GLN A 65 -11.77 20.02 -0.12
N TYR A 66 -10.96 19.29 0.63
CA TYR A 66 -11.32 18.68 1.91
C TYR A 66 -10.80 19.54 3.06
N GLU A 67 -11.70 19.99 3.95
CA GLU A 67 -11.37 20.91 5.05
C GLU A 67 -10.36 20.36 6.06
N ASN A 68 -10.34 19.04 6.25
CA ASN A 68 -9.44 18.37 7.19
C ASN A 68 -8.10 17.93 6.57
N VAL A 69 -7.86 18.25 5.28
CA VAL A 69 -6.61 17.88 4.58
C VAL A 69 -5.60 19.00 4.68
N GLN A 70 -4.38 18.66 5.07
CA GLN A 70 -3.21 19.52 5.03
C GLN A 70 -2.22 18.96 4.02
N ALA A 71 -2.13 19.58 2.85
CA ALA A 71 -1.22 19.18 1.79
C ALA A 71 0.12 19.93 1.91
N SER A 72 1.22 19.20 1.74
CA SER A 72 2.57 19.76 1.72
C SER A 72 3.42 19.09 0.65
N TYR A 73 4.38 19.84 0.09
CA TYR A 73 5.36 19.29 -0.83
C TYR A 73 6.58 18.77 -0.08
N HIS A 74 7.03 17.56 -0.44
CA HIS A 74 8.31 17.03 -0.03
C HIS A 74 8.94 16.25 -1.18
N ALA A 75 10.17 16.62 -1.57
CA ALA A 75 10.88 15.96 -2.66
C ALA A 75 11.03 14.46 -2.38
N TRP A 76 10.88 13.65 -3.42
CA TRP A 76 10.96 12.19 -3.26
C TRP A 76 12.34 11.76 -2.75
N SER A 77 12.37 11.11 -1.60
CA SER A 77 13.58 10.59 -0.95
C SER A 77 13.54 9.07 -0.72
N GLY A 78 12.42 8.42 -1.07
CA GLY A 78 12.15 7.01 -0.85
C GLY A 78 10.90 6.81 0.01
N PHE A 79 10.29 5.62 -0.09
CA PHE A 79 9.02 5.34 0.60
C PHE A 79 9.12 5.51 2.12
N SER A 80 10.15 4.92 2.75
CA SER A 80 10.31 4.98 4.21
C SER A 80 10.52 6.42 4.71
N GLU A 81 11.35 7.20 4.04
CA GLU A 81 11.62 8.59 4.41
C GLU A 81 10.40 9.48 4.19
N GLN A 82 9.69 9.28 3.07
CA GLN A 82 8.49 10.03 2.76
C GLN A 82 7.37 9.76 3.79
N LYS A 83 7.16 8.48 4.16
CA LYS A 83 6.19 8.10 5.20
C LYS A 83 6.62 8.58 6.59
N ALA A 84 7.90 8.51 6.92
CA ALA A 84 8.42 9.04 8.19
C ALA A 84 8.23 10.57 8.27
N HIS A 85 8.46 11.29 7.16
CA HIS A 85 8.20 12.72 7.10
C HIS A 85 6.70 13.01 7.32
N ALA A 86 5.80 12.32 6.61
CA ALA A 86 4.36 12.50 6.78
C ALA A 86 3.90 12.19 8.21
N LEU A 87 4.40 11.10 8.81
CA LEU A 87 4.14 10.73 10.20
C LEU A 87 4.58 11.82 11.18
N SER A 88 5.72 12.49 10.92
CA SER A 88 6.22 13.55 11.80
C SER A 88 5.28 14.75 11.89
N LEU A 89 4.51 15.03 10.83
CA LEU A 89 3.56 16.14 10.74
C LEU A 89 2.22 15.86 11.45
N CYS A 90 1.91 14.61 11.74
CA CYS A 90 0.68 14.21 12.43
C CYS A 90 0.63 14.76 13.86
N ARG A 91 -0.54 15.26 14.31
CA ARG A 91 -0.74 15.84 15.66
C ARG A 91 -1.26 14.84 16.68
N ASN A 92 -2.12 13.90 16.23
CA ASN A 92 -2.76 12.95 17.13
C ASN A 92 -1.82 11.82 17.56
N ASP A 93 -2.12 11.23 18.73
CA ASP A 93 -1.41 10.04 19.23
C ASP A 93 -1.69 8.80 18.39
N TRP A 94 -2.89 8.70 17.86
CA TRP A 94 -3.25 7.65 16.92
C TRP A 94 -3.06 8.12 15.47
N VAL A 95 -2.43 7.30 14.66
CA VAL A 95 -2.15 7.60 13.27
C VAL A 95 -2.58 6.46 12.34
N LEU A 96 -3.12 6.82 11.19
CA LEU A 96 -3.49 5.90 10.13
C LEU A 96 -2.62 6.13 8.90
N ASN A 97 -1.77 5.17 8.55
CA ASN A 97 -1.08 5.15 7.27
C ASN A 97 -2.02 4.60 6.19
N ILE A 98 -2.34 5.37 5.18
CA ILE A 98 -3.18 4.93 4.07
C ILE A 98 -2.55 5.35 2.74
N ASP A 99 -2.57 4.48 1.73
CA ASP A 99 -2.08 4.81 0.41
C ASP A 99 -3.22 5.46 -0.42
N ALA A 100 -2.89 6.35 -1.37
CA ALA A 100 -3.90 7.13 -2.12
C ALA A 100 -4.88 6.26 -2.94
N ASP A 101 -4.55 5.01 -3.21
CA ASP A 101 -5.37 4.01 -3.92
C ASP A 101 -6.01 2.98 -2.96
N GLU A 102 -6.03 3.28 -1.65
CA GLU A 102 -6.69 2.48 -0.62
C GLU A 102 -7.98 3.15 -0.13
N ILE A 103 -9.01 2.34 0.12
CA ILE A 103 -10.33 2.78 0.60
C ILE A 103 -10.63 2.06 1.91
N VAL A 104 -10.80 2.83 2.97
CA VAL A 104 -11.21 2.34 4.30
C VAL A 104 -12.67 1.89 4.23
N THR A 105 -12.97 0.66 4.68
CA THR A 105 -14.34 0.13 4.75
C THR A 105 -15.06 0.61 6.01
N ASP A 106 -16.42 0.60 6.02
CA ASP A 106 -17.20 0.96 7.22
C ASP A 106 -16.82 0.07 8.41
N ALA A 107 -16.67 -1.23 8.19
CA ALA A 107 -16.25 -2.17 9.22
C ALA A 107 -14.85 -1.83 9.80
N TYR A 108 -13.94 -1.30 8.97
CA TYR A 108 -12.63 -0.89 9.47
C TYR A 108 -12.68 0.45 10.21
N LEU A 109 -13.57 1.38 9.81
CA LEU A 109 -13.83 2.61 10.57
C LEU A 109 -14.39 2.29 11.97
N ASP A 110 -15.35 1.35 12.08
CA ASP A 110 -15.88 0.89 13.36
C ASP A 110 -14.77 0.30 14.25
N GLU A 111 -13.86 -0.49 13.67
CA GLU A 111 -12.71 -1.05 14.41
C GLU A 111 -11.70 0.02 14.83
N ILE A 112 -11.45 1.03 13.99
CA ILE A 112 -10.62 2.19 14.38
C ILE A 112 -11.22 2.87 15.61
N MET A 113 -12.51 3.21 15.58
CA MET A 113 -13.19 3.87 16.69
C MET A 113 -13.15 3.01 17.96
N ARG A 114 -13.37 1.71 17.85
CA ARG A 114 -13.29 0.77 18.96
C ARG A 114 -11.90 0.76 19.59
N VAL A 115 -10.85 0.52 18.80
CA VAL A 115 -9.47 0.40 19.30
C VAL A 115 -8.98 1.71 19.92
N VAL A 116 -9.30 2.85 19.29
CA VAL A 116 -8.93 4.17 19.81
C VAL A 116 -9.66 4.48 21.14
N SER A 117 -10.93 4.07 21.28
CA SER A 117 -11.71 4.34 22.50
C SER A 117 -11.39 3.38 23.66
N GLU A 118 -11.14 2.11 23.38
CA GLU A 118 -10.85 1.09 24.40
C GLU A 118 -9.41 1.17 24.92
N ASP A 119 -8.51 1.74 24.13
CA ASP A 119 -7.09 1.95 24.50
C ASP A 119 -6.35 0.66 24.95
N GLU A 120 -6.74 -0.48 24.38
CA GLU A 120 -6.22 -1.79 24.79
C GLU A 120 -5.04 -2.30 23.95
N ALA A 121 -4.67 -1.58 22.87
CA ALA A 121 -3.61 -1.96 21.95
C ALA A 121 -2.82 -0.73 21.48
N ASP A 122 -1.64 -0.97 20.92
CA ASP A 122 -0.78 0.07 20.35
C ASP A 122 -0.86 0.11 18.82
N ALA A 123 -1.42 -0.93 18.20
CA ALA A 123 -1.63 -1.00 16.76
C ALA A 123 -2.76 -1.95 16.40
N LEU A 124 -3.30 -1.80 15.18
CA LEU A 124 -4.32 -2.67 14.59
C LEU A 124 -3.81 -3.25 13.28
N GLU A 125 -3.69 -4.58 13.26
CA GLU A 125 -3.39 -5.32 12.04
C GLU A 125 -4.69 -5.70 11.33
N SER A 126 -4.79 -5.37 10.04
CA SER A 126 -5.96 -5.65 9.20
C SER A 126 -5.56 -6.36 7.91
N THR A 127 -6.55 -6.83 7.18
CA THR A 127 -6.36 -7.38 5.84
C THR A 127 -6.54 -6.29 4.79
N ARG A 128 -5.55 -6.16 3.89
CA ARG A 128 -5.68 -5.37 2.68
C ARG A 128 -6.17 -6.27 1.55
N THR A 129 -7.38 -6.00 1.08
CA THR A 129 -8.01 -6.75 -0.01
C THR A 129 -7.72 -6.08 -1.34
N LEU A 130 -7.07 -6.81 -2.24
CA LEU A 130 -6.74 -6.31 -3.58
C LEU A 130 -7.99 -6.30 -4.48
N TYR A 131 -8.19 -5.17 -5.16
CA TYR A 131 -9.09 -5.04 -6.31
C TYR A 131 -8.28 -4.61 -7.53
N ARG A 132 -8.42 -5.36 -8.62
CA ARG A 132 -7.74 -5.06 -9.88
C ARG A 132 -8.78 -4.84 -10.97
N TRP A 133 -8.76 -3.66 -11.60
CA TRP A 133 -9.78 -3.24 -12.58
C TRP A 133 -11.21 -3.45 -12.08
N GLY A 134 -11.45 -3.09 -10.81
CA GLY A 134 -12.77 -3.21 -10.15
C GLY A 134 -13.19 -4.64 -9.78
N ARG A 135 -12.32 -5.63 -9.91
CA ARG A 135 -12.60 -7.03 -9.56
C ARG A 135 -11.65 -7.54 -8.49
N ARG A 136 -12.19 -8.29 -7.55
CA ARG A 136 -11.37 -9.04 -6.58
C ARG A 136 -10.76 -10.25 -7.29
N PRO A 137 -9.43 -10.42 -7.28
CA PRO A 137 -8.78 -11.60 -7.80
C PRO A 137 -9.20 -12.86 -7.05
N ARG A 138 -9.20 -14.00 -7.75
CA ARG A 138 -9.54 -15.31 -7.19
C ARG A 138 -8.30 -16.16 -6.88
N HIS A 139 -7.13 -15.71 -7.33
CA HIS A 139 -5.88 -16.43 -7.07
C HIS A 139 -5.49 -16.39 -5.59
N PHE A 140 -4.66 -17.35 -5.17
CA PHE A 140 -4.21 -17.47 -3.78
C PHE A 140 -3.20 -16.36 -3.43
N GLY A 141 -3.36 -15.78 -2.22
CA GLY A 141 -2.46 -14.75 -1.72
C GLY A 141 -2.65 -13.38 -2.37
N SER A 142 -3.89 -13.06 -2.77
CA SER A 142 -4.24 -11.71 -3.26
C SER A 142 -4.36 -10.69 -2.14
N ASP A 143 -4.56 -11.15 -0.92
CA ASP A 143 -4.76 -10.31 0.26
C ASP A 143 -3.50 -10.33 1.13
N ASP A 144 -3.12 -9.17 1.67
CA ASP A 144 -1.99 -9.00 2.57
C ASP A 144 -2.48 -8.60 3.96
N ARG A 145 -1.79 -9.07 5.01
CA ARG A 145 -1.99 -8.54 6.37
C ARG A 145 -0.96 -7.45 6.62
N LEU A 146 -1.42 -6.31 7.14
CA LEU A 146 -0.54 -5.19 7.42
C LEU A 146 -1.13 -4.28 8.52
N ILE A 147 -0.24 -3.53 9.14
CA ILE A 147 -0.59 -2.55 10.16
C ILE A 147 -0.73 -1.19 9.48
N ARG A 148 -1.94 -0.61 9.59
CA ARG A 148 -2.24 0.74 9.09
C ARG A 148 -2.53 1.72 10.22
N LEU A 149 -3.23 1.29 11.27
CA LEU A 149 -3.52 2.10 12.46
C LEU A 149 -2.54 1.74 13.59
N PHE A 150 -1.92 2.75 14.21
CA PHE A 150 -1.00 2.54 15.32
C PHE A 150 -0.78 3.83 16.12
N ARG A 151 -0.25 3.71 17.36
CA ARG A 151 0.19 4.86 18.15
C ARG A 151 1.47 5.44 17.54
N LYS A 152 1.50 6.76 17.38
CA LYS A 152 2.61 7.49 16.76
C LYS A 152 3.96 7.16 17.40
N ASN A 153 3.99 7.03 18.72
CA ASN A 153 5.20 6.72 19.48
C ASN A 153 5.59 5.23 19.46
N ALA A 154 4.69 4.35 19.08
CA ALA A 154 4.93 2.91 18.97
C ALA A 154 5.48 2.47 17.60
N GLY A 155 5.27 3.29 16.56
CA GLY A 155 5.62 2.95 15.18
C GLY A 155 6.94 3.58 14.72
N HIS A 156 7.80 2.76 14.11
CA HIS A 156 9.08 3.21 13.54
C HIS A 156 9.23 2.69 12.12
N TYR A 157 9.62 3.58 11.20
CA TYR A 157 10.05 3.19 9.85
C TYR A 157 11.53 2.87 9.84
N GLU A 158 11.89 1.65 9.42
CA GLU A 158 13.28 1.32 9.16
C GLU A 158 13.71 1.89 7.81
N PRO A 159 14.92 2.49 7.71
CA PRO A 159 15.44 2.97 6.44
C PRO A 159 15.78 1.77 5.54
N ARG A 160 14.85 1.42 4.63
CA ARG A 160 15.03 0.38 3.61
C ARG A 160 14.72 0.93 2.23
N ARG A 161 15.51 0.53 1.23
CA ARG A 161 15.33 0.98 -0.17
C ARG A 161 14.07 0.40 -0.84
N VAL A 162 13.62 -0.78 -0.40
CA VAL A 162 12.48 -1.50 -0.99
C VAL A 162 11.80 -2.32 0.11
N HIS A 163 10.46 -2.28 0.16
CA HIS A 163 9.60 -2.85 1.18
C HIS A 163 9.75 -2.15 2.53
N GLU A 164 9.13 -0.97 2.60
CA GLU A 164 8.91 -0.33 3.89
C GLU A 164 8.06 -1.25 4.77
N SER A 165 8.56 -1.53 5.95
CA SER A 165 7.78 -2.14 7.02
C SER A 165 7.81 -1.22 8.21
N ILE A 166 6.64 -0.97 8.78
CA ILE A 166 6.59 -0.33 10.08
C ILE A 166 6.86 -1.40 11.14
N THR A 167 7.77 -1.09 12.06
CA THR A 167 8.00 -1.92 13.25
C THR A 167 7.20 -1.30 14.39
N ILE A 168 6.40 -2.11 15.08
CA ILE A 168 5.58 -1.68 16.21
C ILE A 168 6.17 -2.22 17.50
N THR A 169 6.32 -1.31 18.47
CA THR A 169 6.64 -1.66 19.84
C THR A 169 5.35 -1.63 20.66
N GLY A 170 4.95 -2.78 21.22
CA GLY A 170 3.72 -2.88 22.01
C GLY A 170 2.76 -3.97 21.53
N LYS A 171 1.51 -3.86 21.99
CA LYS A 171 0.44 -4.84 21.73
C LYS A 171 -0.23 -4.56 20.39
N ILE A 172 -0.31 -5.58 19.54
CA ILE A 172 -0.99 -5.50 18.24
C ILE A 172 -2.33 -6.23 18.34
N ALA A 173 -3.43 -5.52 18.16
CA ALA A 173 -4.75 -6.09 17.96
C ALA A 173 -4.92 -6.56 16.50
N GLN A 174 -5.80 -7.51 16.29
CA GLN A 174 -6.12 -8.02 14.95
C GLN A 174 -7.61 -7.86 14.66
N THR A 175 -7.94 -7.53 13.41
CA THR A 175 -9.32 -7.47 12.96
C THR A 175 -9.53 -8.26 11.67
N ALA A 176 -10.78 -8.70 11.45
CA ALA A 176 -11.25 -9.24 10.18
C ALA A 176 -11.71 -8.14 9.20
N ALA A 177 -11.86 -6.91 9.69
CA ALA A 177 -12.19 -5.76 8.83
C ALA A 177 -11.07 -5.47 7.83
N THR A 178 -11.44 -4.95 6.67
CA THR A 178 -10.52 -4.84 5.53
C THR A 178 -10.35 -3.41 5.04
N ILE A 179 -9.20 -3.15 4.44
CA ILE A 179 -8.94 -1.98 3.60
C ILE A 179 -8.91 -2.45 2.15
N ASN A 180 -9.65 -1.80 1.27
CA ASN A 180 -9.69 -2.14 -0.14
C ASN A 180 -8.60 -1.38 -0.90
N HIS A 181 -7.71 -2.09 -1.59
CA HIS A 181 -6.66 -1.53 -2.43
C HIS A 181 -7.05 -1.65 -3.90
N HIS A 182 -7.26 -0.52 -4.57
CA HIS A 182 -7.72 -0.43 -5.95
C HIS A 182 -6.57 -0.21 -6.92
N GLU A 183 -5.94 -1.30 -7.36
CA GLU A 183 -4.86 -1.24 -8.34
C GLU A 183 -5.42 -1.00 -9.77
N ASN A 184 -5.54 0.27 -10.16
CA ASN A 184 -6.06 0.70 -11.46
C ASN A 184 -4.96 1.08 -12.47
N LEU A 185 -3.78 0.47 -12.37
CA LEU A 185 -2.66 0.74 -13.28
C LEU A 185 -2.95 0.21 -14.69
N THR A 186 -2.68 1.01 -15.71
CA THR A 186 -2.62 0.53 -17.09
C THR A 186 -1.49 -0.50 -17.25
N TYR A 187 -1.60 -1.37 -18.25
CA TYR A 187 -0.55 -2.37 -18.48
C TYR A 187 0.81 -1.74 -18.76
N SER A 188 0.86 -0.61 -19.50
CA SER A 188 2.09 0.16 -19.72
C SER A 188 2.73 0.60 -18.40
N LYS A 189 1.96 1.24 -17.50
CA LYS A 189 2.45 1.66 -16.18
C LYS A 189 2.94 0.46 -15.33
N ARG A 190 2.33 -0.73 -15.47
CA ARG A 190 2.80 -1.95 -14.80
C ARG A 190 4.15 -2.41 -15.32
N VAL A 191 4.34 -2.38 -16.64
CA VAL A 191 5.62 -2.73 -17.27
C VAL A 191 6.71 -1.76 -16.84
N ASP A 192 6.43 -0.43 -16.83
CA ASP A 192 7.35 0.59 -16.36
C ASP A 192 7.74 0.39 -14.89
N LYS A 193 6.76 0.11 -14.04
CA LYS A 193 6.99 -0.23 -12.62
C LYS A 193 7.87 -1.47 -12.50
N SER A 194 7.55 -2.53 -13.23
CA SER A 194 8.33 -3.78 -13.24
C SER A 194 9.77 -3.54 -13.71
N ASN A 195 9.96 -2.67 -14.71
CA ASN A 195 11.31 -2.31 -15.20
C ASN A 195 12.13 -1.58 -14.11
N LYS A 196 11.55 -0.57 -13.45
CA LYS A 196 12.21 0.16 -12.35
C LYS A 196 12.54 -0.75 -11.16
N TYR A 197 11.58 -1.57 -10.70
CA TYR A 197 11.79 -2.48 -9.58
C TYR A 197 12.79 -3.60 -9.91
N SER A 198 12.82 -4.10 -11.15
CA SER A 198 13.80 -5.10 -11.57
C SER A 198 15.22 -4.55 -11.53
N GLN A 199 15.40 -3.24 -11.83
CA GLN A 199 16.69 -2.56 -11.73
C GLN A 199 17.16 -2.51 -10.27
N ALA A 200 16.37 -1.95 -9.37
CA ALA A 200 16.72 -1.85 -7.95
C ALA A 200 17.05 -3.23 -7.33
N LYS A 201 16.27 -4.27 -7.69
CA LYS A 201 16.54 -5.64 -7.20
C LYS A 201 17.76 -6.30 -7.83
N ALA A 202 18.14 -5.94 -9.05
CA ALA A 202 19.39 -6.39 -9.65
C ALA A 202 20.59 -5.76 -8.94
N GLU A 203 20.51 -4.46 -8.63
CA GLU A 203 21.54 -3.72 -7.89
C GLU A 203 21.73 -4.28 -6.47
N ASP A 204 20.64 -4.49 -5.71
CA ASP A 204 20.67 -5.15 -4.39
C ASP A 204 21.39 -6.51 -4.44
N LYS A 205 21.10 -7.32 -5.48
CA LYS A 205 21.74 -8.63 -5.65
C LYS A 205 23.21 -8.50 -6.04
N PHE A 206 23.55 -7.50 -6.85
CA PHE A 206 24.91 -7.23 -7.27
C PHE A 206 25.78 -6.78 -6.10
N GLU A 207 25.27 -5.90 -5.22
CA GLU A 207 25.94 -5.49 -3.99
C GLU A 207 26.23 -6.70 -3.08
N LYS A 208 25.29 -7.66 -3.01
CA LYS A 208 25.44 -8.94 -2.29
C LYS A 208 26.32 -9.96 -3.00
N ARG A 209 27.01 -9.56 -4.08
CA ARG A 209 27.89 -10.41 -4.90
C ARG A 209 27.23 -11.66 -5.50
N ASN A 210 25.91 -11.62 -5.72
CA ASN A 210 25.23 -12.73 -6.38
C ASN A 210 25.65 -12.82 -7.84
N ARG A 211 25.84 -14.05 -8.34
CA ARG A 211 26.11 -14.32 -9.75
C ARG A 211 24.91 -14.99 -10.42
N VAL A 212 24.84 -14.86 -11.73
CA VAL A 212 23.77 -15.44 -12.55
C VAL A 212 24.38 -16.41 -13.56
N SER A 213 23.81 -17.62 -13.64
CA SER A 213 24.16 -18.59 -14.68
C SER A 213 23.29 -18.42 -15.92
N VAL A 214 23.77 -18.89 -17.05
CA VAL A 214 23.01 -18.94 -18.32
C VAL A 214 21.73 -19.78 -18.13
N PHE A 215 21.80 -20.87 -17.37
CA PHE A 215 20.63 -21.69 -17.06
C PHE A 215 19.55 -20.87 -16.34
N THR A 216 19.93 -20.00 -15.38
CA THR A 216 18.98 -19.11 -14.72
C THR A 216 18.29 -18.21 -15.73
N LEU A 217 19.02 -17.60 -16.66
CA LEU A 217 18.45 -16.71 -17.67
C LEU A 217 17.46 -17.42 -18.60
N VAL A 218 17.79 -18.66 -19.00
CA VAL A 218 16.91 -19.45 -19.90
C VAL A 218 15.62 -19.88 -19.19
N PHE A 219 15.73 -20.34 -17.94
CA PHE A 219 14.59 -20.99 -17.27
C PHE A 219 13.79 -20.09 -16.35
N ILE A 220 14.30 -18.91 -15.93
CA ILE A 220 13.62 -18.07 -14.95
C ILE A 220 12.25 -17.59 -15.42
N PHE A 221 12.10 -17.28 -16.72
CA PHE A 221 10.81 -16.83 -17.26
C PHE A 221 9.78 -17.96 -17.24
N PRO A 222 9.97 -19.12 -17.90
CA PRO A 222 8.97 -20.18 -17.89
C PRO A 222 8.68 -20.72 -16.49
N VAL A 223 9.70 -20.87 -15.63
CA VAL A 223 9.50 -21.32 -14.24
C VAL A 223 8.66 -20.31 -13.45
N SER A 224 8.96 -19.02 -13.54
CA SER A 224 8.18 -17.98 -12.85
C SER A 224 6.74 -17.91 -13.37
N PHE A 225 6.55 -18.06 -14.68
CA PHE A 225 5.21 -18.09 -15.28
C PHE A 225 4.39 -19.28 -14.76
N ILE A 226 4.94 -20.49 -14.84
CA ILE A 226 4.28 -21.72 -14.38
C ILE A 226 3.96 -21.61 -12.88
N GLN A 227 4.89 -21.12 -12.07
CA GLN A 227 4.71 -20.94 -10.64
C GLN A 227 3.52 -20.02 -10.34
N VAL A 228 3.42 -18.88 -11.00
CA VAL A 228 2.39 -17.89 -10.70
C VAL A 228 1.06 -18.29 -11.36
N TYR A 229 1.08 -18.65 -12.63
CA TYR A 229 -0.13 -18.94 -13.37
C TYR A 229 -0.88 -20.18 -12.83
N PHE A 230 -0.15 -21.27 -12.59
CA PHE A 230 -0.75 -22.53 -12.13
C PHE A 230 -0.72 -22.67 -10.61
N PHE A 231 0.44 -22.56 -9.96
CA PHE A 231 0.54 -22.88 -8.53
C PHE A 231 -0.04 -21.79 -7.61
N LYS A 232 -0.01 -20.51 -8.03
CA LYS A 232 -0.70 -19.43 -7.32
C LYS A 232 -2.15 -19.24 -7.79
N GLY A 233 -2.61 -19.98 -8.79
CA GLY A 233 -4.00 -19.99 -9.21
C GLY A 233 -4.42 -18.78 -10.08
N HIS A 234 -3.48 -18.05 -10.68
CA HIS A 234 -3.81 -16.89 -11.52
C HIS A 234 -4.65 -17.25 -12.75
N PHE A 235 -4.65 -18.52 -13.19
CA PHE A 235 -5.55 -19.00 -14.26
C PHE A 235 -7.04 -18.80 -13.91
N LEU A 236 -7.40 -18.72 -12.61
CA LEU A 236 -8.76 -18.45 -12.15
C LEU A 236 -9.22 -17.01 -12.46
N ASP A 237 -8.28 -16.11 -12.70
CA ASP A 237 -8.55 -14.70 -13.01
C ASP A 237 -8.64 -14.44 -14.54
N GLY A 238 -8.64 -15.50 -15.36
CA GLY A 238 -8.77 -15.42 -16.81
C GLY A 238 -7.63 -14.62 -17.46
N VAL A 239 -7.99 -13.66 -18.33
CA VAL A 239 -7.01 -12.84 -19.05
C VAL A 239 -6.18 -11.97 -18.10
N ASP A 240 -6.78 -11.42 -17.05
CA ASP A 240 -6.08 -10.59 -16.06
C ASP A 240 -4.99 -11.38 -15.35
N GLY A 241 -5.28 -12.64 -15.01
CA GLY A 241 -4.33 -13.56 -14.42
C GLY A 241 -3.19 -13.93 -15.37
N LEU A 242 -3.52 -14.14 -16.66
CA LEU A 242 -2.52 -14.39 -17.69
C LEU A 242 -1.56 -13.21 -17.82
N LEU A 243 -2.08 -11.99 -18.03
CA LEU A 243 -1.29 -10.77 -18.19
C LEU A 243 -0.41 -10.49 -16.95
N THR A 244 -0.97 -10.72 -15.75
CA THR A 244 -0.22 -10.55 -14.49
C THR A 244 0.92 -11.56 -14.38
N SER A 245 0.67 -12.83 -14.73
CA SER A 245 1.68 -13.88 -14.69
C SER A 245 2.80 -13.66 -15.70
N MET A 246 2.44 -13.20 -16.91
CA MET A 246 3.42 -12.82 -17.94
C MET A 246 4.30 -11.65 -17.48
N ASN A 247 3.67 -10.60 -16.93
CA ASN A 247 4.41 -9.44 -16.42
C ASN A 247 5.35 -9.83 -15.25
N PHE A 248 4.91 -10.70 -14.35
CA PHE A 248 5.73 -11.18 -13.23
C PHE A 248 6.91 -12.03 -13.71
N ALA A 249 6.67 -12.92 -14.68
CA ALA A 249 7.72 -13.73 -15.28
C ALA A 249 8.76 -12.85 -16.00
N PHE A 250 8.28 -11.83 -16.73
CA PHE A 250 9.13 -10.86 -17.40
C PHE A 250 9.92 -9.99 -16.40
N TYR A 251 9.30 -9.55 -15.32
CA TYR A 251 10.00 -8.87 -14.21
C TYR A 251 11.17 -9.70 -13.67
N ASN A 252 10.94 -11.00 -13.41
CA ASN A 252 11.99 -11.88 -12.93
C ASN A 252 13.11 -12.06 -13.98
N PHE A 253 12.75 -12.20 -15.25
CA PHE A 253 13.73 -12.27 -16.33
C PHE A 253 14.59 -10.99 -16.39
N MET A 254 13.97 -9.82 -16.43
CA MET A 254 14.66 -8.52 -16.45
C MET A 254 15.62 -8.37 -15.27
N LYS A 255 15.18 -8.73 -14.06
CA LYS A 255 15.98 -8.67 -12.83
C LYS A 255 17.29 -9.46 -12.98
N TYR A 256 17.22 -10.69 -13.50
CA TYR A 256 18.40 -11.53 -13.65
C TYR A 256 19.22 -11.15 -14.88
N ALA A 257 18.61 -10.68 -15.96
CA ALA A 257 19.34 -10.17 -17.13
C ALA A 257 20.18 -8.92 -16.76
N LYS A 258 19.59 -7.97 -16.02
CA LYS A 258 20.31 -6.79 -15.53
C LYS A 258 21.42 -7.16 -14.54
N LEU A 259 21.18 -8.14 -13.66
CA LEU A 259 22.22 -8.63 -12.76
C LEU A 259 23.37 -9.28 -13.53
N TRP A 260 23.06 -10.02 -14.58
CA TRP A 260 24.09 -10.62 -15.46
C TRP A 260 24.93 -9.53 -16.16
N GLU A 261 24.28 -8.49 -16.66
CA GLU A 261 24.96 -7.33 -17.29
C GLU A 261 25.88 -6.61 -16.29
N LEU A 262 25.41 -6.35 -15.05
CA LEU A 262 26.23 -5.77 -13.98
C LEU A 262 27.44 -6.65 -13.62
N ASN A 263 27.26 -7.97 -13.55
CA ASN A 263 28.36 -8.91 -13.27
C ASN A 263 29.41 -8.90 -14.37
N ARG A 264 28.98 -8.88 -15.65
CA ARG A 264 29.91 -8.81 -16.80
C ARG A 264 30.76 -7.54 -16.77
N GLY A 265 30.14 -6.38 -16.52
CA GLY A 265 30.86 -5.11 -16.38
C GLY A 265 31.84 -5.05 -15.20
N ARG A 266 31.71 -5.94 -14.20
CA ARG A 266 32.69 -6.11 -13.11
C ARG A 266 33.87 -6.97 -13.56
N ASP A 267 33.59 -8.09 -14.25
CA ASP A 267 34.59 -9.03 -14.70
C ASP A 267 35.51 -8.38 -15.78
N ASP A 268 34.97 -7.47 -16.61
CA ASP A 268 35.72 -6.68 -17.60
C ASP A 268 36.63 -5.59 -16.98
N ARG A 269 36.50 -5.27 -15.70
CA ARG A 269 37.31 -4.27 -14.98
C ARG A 269 38.28 -4.86 -13.96
N ALA A 270 38.25 -6.17 -13.77
CA ALA A 270 39.12 -6.91 -12.86
C ALA A 270 40.27 -7.57 -13.61
#